data_2345c1d39bef4428d27479eb41a2ea3d
#
_entry.id   2345c1d39bef4428d27479eb41a2ea3d
#
_cell.length_a   1.000
_cell.length_b   1.000
_cell.length_c   1.000
_cell.angle_alpha   90.00
_cell.angle_beta   90.00
_cell.angle_gamma   90.00
#
_symmetry.space_group_name_H-M   'P 1'
#
loop_
_entity.id
_entity.type
_entity.pdbx_description
1 polymer ?
#
loop_
_entity_poly.entity_id
_entity_poly.type
_entity_poly.pdbx_seq_one_letter_code
_entity_poly.pdbx_strand_id
1 'polypeptide(L)'
;YSIVINLTNPTLSQAVGIGFIAGITLVPSSKSAFPLGNIASELSGAITCCILVKAMLHCGLGKWKLRPLVTGFLATMASGGVFTFILKIVLGLPLHVWLYAMLPVVAIVGALNGMITFLLFGPVRKLFFVQEDDE
;
A
#
# COMPACT_ATOMS: atom_id res chain seq x y z
N TYR A 1 -5.40 0.12 3.19
CA TYR A 1 -5.18 -1.34 3.09
C TYR A 1 -3.94 -1.83 3.84
N SER A 2 -2.82 -1.07 3.88
CA SER A 2 -1.56 -1.55 4.48
C SER A 2 -1.71 -1.99 5.95
N ILE A 3 -2.45 -1.23 6.77
CA ILE A 3 -2.72 -1.58 8.18
C ILE A 3 -3.51 -2.89 8.25
N VAL A 4 -4.57 -3.02 7.48
CA VAL A 4 -5.43 -4.22 7.45
C VAL A 4 -4.61 -5.45 7.09
N ILE A 5 -3.81 -5.38 6.01
CA ILE A 5 -2.96 -6.50 5.56
C ILE A 5 -1.92 -6.88 6.62
N ASN A 6 -1.31 -5.88 7.29
CA ASN A 6 -0.35 -6.15 8.37
C ASN A 6 -0.98 -6.79 9.61
N LEU A 7 -2.24 -6.49 9.90
CA LEU A 7 -2.97 -7.04 11.06
C LEU A 7 -3.53 -8.43 10.78
N THR A 8 -4.16 -8.62 9.63
CA THR A 8 -4.94 -9.83 9.33
C THR A 8 -4.14 -10.91 8.62
N ASN A 9 -2.96 -10.57 8.05
CA ASN A 9 -2.15 -11.49 7.23
C ASN A 9 -2.99 -12.27 6.21
N PRO A 10 -3.73 -11.59 5.31
CA PRO A 10 -4.70 -12.22 4.45
C PRO A 10 -4.05 -13.15 3.41
N THR A 11 -4.85 -14.03 2.81
CA THR A 11 -4.44 -14.76 1.61
C THR A 11 -4.24 -13.79 0.43
N LEU A 12 -3.54 -14.21 -0.61
CA LEU A 12 -3.31 -13.36 -1.78
C LEU A 12 -4.63 -12.95 -2.45
N SER A 13 -5.61 -13.87 -2.53
CA SER A 13 -6.92 -13.57 -3.10
C SER A 13 -7.70 -12.54 -2.28
N GLN A 14 -7.60 -12.59 -0.95
CA GLN A 14 -8.19 -11.58 -0.07
C GLN A 14 -7.49 -10.22 -0.23
N ALA A 15 -6.16 -10.21 -0.36
CA ALA A 15 -5.41 -8.97 -0.63
C ALA A 15 -5.79 -8.33 -1.96
N VAL A 16 -6.01 -9.14 -3.00
CA VAL A 16 -6.57 -8.67 -4.29
C VAL A 16 -7.94 -8.03 -4.09
N GLY A 17 -8.84 -8.67 -3.33
CA GLY A 17 -10.15 -8.11 -2.99
C GLY A 17 -10.04 -6.77 -2.25
N ILE A 18 -9.16 -6.68 -1.26
CA ILE A 18 -8.89 -5.44 -0.50
C ILE A 18 -8.40 -4.33 -1.44
N GLY A 19 -7.42 -4.62 -2.31
CA GLY A 19 -6.90 -3.66 -3.27
C GLY A 19 -7.93 -3.21 -4.30
N PHE A 20 -8.77 -4.14 -4.77
CA PHE A 20 -9.85 -3.84 -5.72
C PHE A 20 -10.89 -2.89 -5.12
N ILE A 21 -11.36 -3.18 -3.89
CA ILE A 21 -12.31 -2.31 -3.17
C ILE A 21 -11.68 -0.93 -2.94
N ALA A 22 -10.43 -0.87 -2.48
CA ALA A 22 -9.72 0.40 -2.28
C ALA A 22 -9.64 1.19 -3.59
N GLY A 23 -9.27 0.54 -4.70
CA GLY A 23 -9.21 1.16 -6.02
C GLY A 23 -10.53 1.73 -6.49
N ILE A 24 -11.62 0.96 -6.39
CA ILE A 24 -12.96 1.41 -6.79
C ILE A 24 -13.42 2.60 -5.95
N THR A 25 -13.20 2.58 -4.64
CA THR A 25 -13.60 3.68 -3.75
C THR A 25 -12.87 4.99 -4.06
N LEU A 26 -11.66 4.93 -4.62
CA LEU A 26 -10.90 6.11 -5.00
C LEU A 26 -11.30 6.68 -6.37
N VAL A 27 -11.92 5.91 -7.25
CA VAL A 27 -12.32 6.39 -8.60
C VAL A 27 -13.18 7.64 -8.54
N PRO A 28 -14.26 7.72 -7.75
CA PRO A 28 -15.13 8.90 -7.73
C PRO A 28 -14.47 10.16 -7.15
N SER A 29 -13.49 9.99 -6.26
CA SER A 29 -12.78 11.09 -5.60
C SER A 29 -11.51 11.52 -6.34
N SER A 30 -11.07 10.73 -7.30
CA SER A 30 -9.84 10.99 -8.05
C SER A 30 -10.01 12.14 -9.03
N LYS A 31 -9.15 13.17 -8.88
CA LYS A 31 -9.04 14.29 -9.83
C LYS A 31 -7.96 14.05 -10.90
N SER A 32 -7.50 12.81 -11.06
CA SER A 32 -6.48 12.49 -12.06
C SER A 32 -7.04 12.46 -13.48
N ALA A 33 -6.17 12.58 -14.48
CA ALA A 33 -6.56 12.45 -15.88
C ALA A 33 -7.06 11.04 -16.24
N PHE A 34 -6.74 10.02 -15.42
CA PHE A 34 -7.20 8.64 -15.61
C PHE A 34 -7.60 8.01 -14.26
N PRO A 35 -8.82 8.27 -13.76
CA PRO A 35 -9.27 7.77 -12.46
C PRO A 35 -9.27 6.24 -12.32
N LEU A 36 -9.55 5.51 -13.41
CA LEU A 36 -9.55 4.04 -13.42
C LEU A 36 -8.16 3.45 -13.13
N GLY A 37 -7.10 4.21 -13.33
CA GLY A 37 -5.75 3.82 -12.96
C GLY A 37 -5.58 3.51 -11.47
N ASN A 38 -6.45 4.07 -10.60
CA ASN A 38 -6.45 3.76 -9.18
C ASN A 38 -6.71 2.27 -8.90
N ILE A 39 -7.54 1.60 -9.70
CA ILE A 39 -7.84 0.18 -9.52
C ILE A 39 -6.55 -0.65 -9.69
N ALA A 40 -5.83 -0.45 -10.79
CA ALA A 40 -4.58 -1.18 -11.04
C ALA A 40 -3.50 -0.84 -10.01
N SER A 41 -3.42 0.42 -9.62
CA SER A 41 -2.47 0.94 -8.64
C SER A 41 -2.73 0.34 -7.25
N GLU A 42 -3.95 0.39 -6.73
CA GLU A 42 -4.28 -0.14 -5.41
C GLU A 42 -4.19 -1.67 -5.35
N LEU A 43 -4.54 -2.37 -6.44
CA LEU A 43 -4.27 -3.80 -6.58
C LEU A 43 -2.79 -4.12 -6.44
N SER A 44 -1.92 -3.42 -7.16
CA SER A 44 -0.48 -3.65 -7.10
C SER A 44 0.09 -3.37 -5.71
N GLY A 45 -0.36 -2.31 -5.06
CA GLY A 45 0.03 -1.95 -3.70
C GLY A 45 -0.40 -3.00 -2.66
N ALA A 46 -1.64 -3.47 -2.73
CA ALA A 46 -2.16 -4.48 -1.80
C ALA A 46 -1.47 -5.84 -1.99
N ILE A 47 -1.25 -6.27 -3.23
CA ILE A 47 -0.50 -7.50 -3.55
C ILE A 47 0.93 -7.41 -3.02
N THR A 48 1.63 -6.30 -3.30
CA THR A 48 3.00 -6.06 -2.81
C THR A 48 3.05 -6.09 -1.29
N CYS A 49 2.13 -5.40 -0.61
CA CYS A 49 2.04 -5.41 0.85
C CYS A 49 1.86 -6.84 1.40
N CYS A 50 0.94 -7.62 0.83
CA CYS A 50 0.67 -9.00 1.23
C CYS A 50 1.91 -9.89 1.06
N ILE A 51 2.59 -9.81 -0.08
CA ILE A 51 3.81 -10.58 -0.35
C ILE A 51 4.90 -10.22 0.67
N LEU A 52 5.12 -8.92 0.91
CA LEU A 52 6.13 -8.45 1.87
C LEU A 52 5.84 -8.90 3.29
N VAL A 53 4.59 -8.78 3.76
CA VAL A 53 4.19 -9.26 5.08
C VAL A 53 4.46 -10.75 5.23
N LYS A 54 4.07 -11.56 4.25
CA LYS A 54 4.31 -13.02 4.26
C LYS A 54 5.79 -13.36 4.23
N ALA A 55 6.57 -12.70 3.37
CA ALA A 55 8.01 -12.90 3.31
C ALA A 55 8.69 -12.56 4.64
N MET A 56 8.31 -11.44 5.27
CA MET A 56 8.86 -11.04 6.57
C MET A 56 8.45 -12.00 7.70
N LEU A 57 7.22 -12.53 7.68
CA LEU A 57 6.79 -13.56 8.62
C LEU A 57 7.58 -14.84 8.44
N HIS A 58 7.81 -15.29 7.20
CA HIS A 58 8.58 -16.48 6.88
C HIS A 58 10.06 -16.36 7.32
N CYS A 59 10.65 -15.18 7.15
CA CYS A 59 12.02 -14.89 7.56
C CYS A 59 12.17 -14.63 9.08
N GLY A 60 11.15 -14.85 9.90
CA GLY A 60 11.18 -14.61 11.34
C GLY A 60 11.12 -13.13 11.76
N LEU A 61 10.92 -12.22 10.80
CA LEU A 61 10.81 -10.77 11.05
C LEU A 61 9.39 -10.33 11.42
N GLY A 62 8.49 -11.27 11.69
CA GLY A 62 7.08 -10.98 12.03
C GLY A 62 6.91 -10.08 13.25
N LYS A 63 7.81 -10.18 14.24
CA LYS A 63 7.84 -9.35 15.45
C LYS A 63 8.63 -8.04 15.28
N TRP A 64 9.19 -7.79 14.10
CA TRP A 64 9.98 -6.58 13.87
C TRP A 64 9.09 -5.33 13.91
N LYS A 65 9.41 -4.42 14.83
CA LYS A 65 8.61 -3.21 15.07
C LYS A 65 8.47 -2.31 13.84
N LEU A 66 9.47 -2.30 12.95
CA LEU A 66 9.47 -1.51 11.72
C LEU A 66 8.74 -2.17 10.53
N ARG A 67 8.22 -3.40 10.69
CA ARG A 67 7.49 -4.10 9.62
C ARG A 67 6.39 -3.24 8.99
N PRO A 68 5.48 -2.59 9.75
CA PRO A 68 4.42 -1.78 9.16
C PRO A 68 4.95 -0.57 8.39
N LEU A 69 6.06 0.03 8.83
CA LEU A 69 6.72 1.14 8.13
C LEU A 69 7.26 0.70 6.77
N VAL A 70 8.01 -0.39 6.74
CA VAL A 70 8.64 -0.90 5.52
C VAL A 70 7.59 -1.39 4.52
N THR A 71 6.61 -2.17 4.98
CA THR A 71 5.54 -2.68 4.12
C THR A 71 4.65 -1.56 3.60
N GLY A 72 4.33 -0.55 4.42
CA GLY A 72 3.57 0.63 4.02
C GLY A 72 4.31 1.48 2.98
N PHE A 73 5.61 1.70 3.19
CA PHE A 73 6.47 2.41 2.24
C PHE A 73 6.54 1.70 0.88
N LEU A 74 6.94 0.43 0.88
CA LEU A 74 7.14 -0.34 -0.36
C LEU A 74 5.82 -0.60 -1.11
N ALA A 75 4.72 -0.83 -0.39
CA ALA A 75 3.40 -0.96 -0.99
C ALA A 75 2.97 0.34 -1.68
N THR A 76 3.24 1.50 -1.08
CA THR A 76 2.95 2.81 -1.69
C THR A 76 3.87 3.08 -2.89
N MET A 77 5.14 2.67 -2.81
CA MET A 77 6.05 2.76 -3.96
C MET A 77 5.54 1.95 -5.16
N ALA A 78 5.06 0.71 -4.92
CA ALA A 78 4.48 -0.12 -5.97
C ALA A 78 3.19 0.49 -6.53
N SER A 79 2.25 0.86 -5.66
CA SER A 79 0.97 1.48 -6.05
C SER A 79 1.20 2.80 -6.81
N GLY A 80 1.92 3.74 -6.24
CA GLY A 80 2.20 5.04 -6.84
C GLY A 80 3.07 4.93 -8.11
N GLY A 81 4.01 3.98 -8.15
CA GLY A 81 4.81 3.69 -9.34
C GLY A 81 3.95 3.23 -10.51
N VAL A 82 3.03 2.27 -10.26
CA VAL A 82 2.07 1.78 -11.28
C VAL A 82 1.15 2.92 -11.73
N PHE A 83 0.57 3.67 -10.78
CA PHE A 83 -0.32 4.79 -11.12
C PHE A 83 0.36 5.84 -11.99
N THR A 84 1.52 6.31 -11.57
CA THR A 84 2.26 7.34 -12.31
C THR A 84 2.79 6.82 -13.65
N PHE A 85 3.10 5.52 -13.75
CA PHE A 85 3.48 4.90 -15.02
C PHE A 85 2.30 4.84 -16.01
N ILE A 86 1.10 4.51 -15.52
CA ILE A 86 -0.13 4.56 -16.33
C ILE A 86 -0.37 6.00 -16.81
N LEU A 87 -0.26 6.99 -15.93
CA LEU A 87 -0.39 8.40 -16.32
C LEU A 87 0.65 8.84 -17.34
N LYS A 88 1.90 8.36 -17.21
CA LYS A 88 2.95 8.62 -18.21
C LYS A 88 2.52 8.15 -19.60
N ILE A 89 1.92 6.94 -19.69
CA ILE A 89 1.46 6.39 -20.97
C ILE A 89 0.26 7.18 -21.49
N VAL A 90 -0.74 7.41 -20.67
CA VAL A 90 -2.00 8.09 -21.05
C VAL A 90 -1.74 9.53 -21.50
N LEU A 91 -0.84 10.24 -20.85
CA LEU A 91 -0.50 11.64 -21.14
C LEU A 91 0.66 11.78 -22.15
N GLY A 92 1.25 10.68 -22.60
CA GLY A 92 2.39 10.72 -23.52
C GLY A 92 3.64 11.37 -22.92
N LEU A 93 3.84 11.32 -21.60
CA LEU A 93 4.94 12.01 -20.93
C LEU A 93 6.28 11.33 -21.24
N PRO A 94 7.35 12.12 -21.44
CA PRO A 94 8.68 11.58 -21.64
C PRO A 94 9.21 10.90 -20.38
N LEU A 95 10.09 9.90 -20.55
CA LEU A 95 10.60 9.06 -19.47
C LEU A 95 11.29 9.87 -18.36
N HIS A 96 12.03 10.91 -18.72
CA HIS A 96 12.73 11.74 -17.74
C HIS A 96 11.78 12.48 -16.79
N VAL A 97 10.59 12.90 -17.25
CA VAL A 97 9.57 13.52 -16.40
C VAL A 97 9.06 12.52 -15.38
N TRP A 98 8.81 11.28 -15.80
CA TRP A 98 8.38 10.23 -14.89
C TRP A 98 9.45 9.91 -13.83
N LEU A 99 10.73 9.75 -14.25
CA LEU A 99 11.82 9.41 -13.36
C LEU A 99 12.18 10.52 -12.37
N TYR A 100 12.27 11.76 -12.85
CA TYR A 100 12.82 12.85 -12.03
C TYR A 100 11.77 13.76 -11.38
N ALA A 101 10.51 13.72 -11.84
CA ALA A 101 9.45 14.51 -11.24
C ALA A 101 8.43 13.62 -10.51
N MET A 102 7.92 12.55 -11.15
CA MET A 102 6.82 11.77 -10.57
C MET A 102 7.31 10.77 -9.50
N LEU A 103 8.35 9.99 -9.76
CA LEU A 103 8.85 9.00 -8.81
C LEU A 103 9.36 9.59 -7.49
N PRO A 104 10.08 10.72 -7.43
CA PRO A 104 10.44 11.35 -6.16
C PRO A 104 9.22 11.73 -5.32
N VAL A 105 8.15 12.22 -5.95
CA VAL A 105 6.88 12.51 -5.26
C VAL A 105 6.28 11.22 -4.68
N VAL A 106 6.26 10.13 -5.45
CA VAL A 106 5.81 8.82 -4.96
C VAL A 106 6.64 8.36 -3.77
N ALA A 107 7.96 8.57 -3.79
CA ALA A 107 8.84 8.20 -2.68
C ALA A 107 8.53 9.00 -1.40
N ILE A 108 8.28 10.30 -1.51
CA ILE A 108 7.89 11.15 -0.37
C ILE A 108 6.55 10.69 0.19
N VAL A 109 5.54 10.47 -0.67
CA VAL A 109 4.22 9.96 -0.26
C VAL A 109 4.35 8.57 0.36
N GLY A 110 5.21 7.72 -0.19
CA GLY A 110 5.53 6.40 0.37
C GLY A 110 6.10 6.49 1.78
N ALA A 111 7.04 7.40 2.01
CA ALA A 111 7.61 7.63 3.34
C ALA A 111 6.54 8.08 4.34
N LEU A 112 5.68 9.02 3.96
CA LEU A 112 4.58 9.49 4.80
C LEU A 112 3.59 8.36 5.12
N ASN A 113 3.17 7.59 4.13
CA ASN A 113 2.26 6.46 4.32
C ASN A 113 2.88 5.34 5.16
N GLY A 114 4.18 5.06 5.00
CA GLY A 114 4.91 4.14 5.85
C GLY A 114 4.90 4.61 7.32
N MET A 115 5.17 5.89 7.57
CA MET A 115 5.12 6.48 8.91
C MET A 115 3.71 6.40 9.52
N ILE A 116 2.68 6.77 8.75
CA ILE A 116 1.29 6.70 9.20
C ILE A 116 0.92 5.24 9.55
N THR A 117 1.28 4.29 8.67
CA THR A 117 1.03 2.87 8.90
C THR A 117 1.72 2.40 10.19
N PHE A 118 2.96 2.82 10.41
CA PHE A 118 3.73 2.48 11.62
C PHE A 118 3.10 3.07 12.90
N LEU A 119 2.74 4.34 12.88
CA LEU A 119 2.16 5.03 14.04
C LEU A 119 0.79 4.49 14.42
N LEU A 120 -0.05 4.18 13.42
CA LEU A 120 -1.41 3.69 13.64
C LEU A 120 -1.46 2.18 13.92
N PHE A 121 -0.44 1.41 13.54
CA PHE A 121 -0.45 -0.04 13.70
C PHE A 121 -0.63 -0.48 15.16
N GLY A 122 0.09 0.17 16.09
CA GLY A 122 0.03 -0.16 17.52
C GLY A 122 -1.36 0.10 18.13
N PRO A 123 -1.89 1.34 18.04
CA PRO A 123 -3.24 1.65 18.53
C PRO A 123 -4.33 0.80 17.91
N VAL A 124 -4.32 0.62 16.57
CA VAL A 124 -5.33 -0.16 15.87
C VAL A 124 -5.28 -1.63 16.28
N ARG A 125 -4.07 -2.20 16.40
CA ARG A 125 -3.90 -3.57 16.88
C ARG A 125 -4.52 -3.77 18.28
N LYS A 126 -4.29 -2.84 19.20
CA LYS A 126 -4.87 -2.91 20.54
C LYS A 126 -6.40 -2.87 20.52
N LEU A 127 -7.01 -2.06 19.66
CA LEU A 127 -8.47 -1.95 19.57
C LEU A 127 -9.14 -3.24 19.05
N PHE A 128 -8.49 -3.97 18.14
CA PHE A 128 -9.08 -5.14 17.49
C PHE A 128 -8.72 -6.48 18.14
N PHE A 129 -7.63 -6.56 18.91
CA PHE A 129 -7.10 -7.82 19.47
C PHE A 129 -6.99 -7.84 20.99
N VAL A 130 -7.52 -6.84 21.72
CA VAL A 130 -7.53 -6.82 23.20
C VAL A 130 -8.60 -7.75 23.79
N GLN A 131 -9.50 -8.31 22.99
CA GLN A 131 -10.56 -9.20 23.50
C GLN A 131 -10.14 -10.66 23.72
N GLU A 132 -8.89 -11.05 23.41
CA GLU A 132 -8.44 -12.44 23.56
C GLU A 132 -7.66 -12.73 24.87
N ASP A 133 -7.29 -11.70 25.64
CA ASP A 133 -6.48 -11.87 26.86
C ASP A 133 -7.29 -11.82 28.17
N ASP A 134 -8.62 -11.71 28.11
CA ASP A 134 -9.51 -11.63 29.29
C ASP A 134 -10.47 -12.83 29.45
N GLU A 135 -10.18 -13.99 28.83
CA GLU A 135 -10.90 -15.24 29.08
C GLU A 135 -10.01 -16.34 29.66
#